data_533b3e4356c991acb74f011fea74b726
#
_entry.id   533b3e4356c991acb74f011fea74b726
#
_cell.length_a   1.000
_cell.length_b   1.000
_cell.length_c   1.000
_cell.angle_alpha   90.00
_cell.angle_beta   90.00
_cell.angle_gamma   90.00
#
_symmetry.space_group_name_H-M   'P 1'
#
loop_
_entity.id
_entity.type
_entity.pdbx_description
1 polymer ?
#
loop_
_entity_poly.entity_id
_entity_poly.type
_entity_poly.pdbx_seq_one_letter_code
_entity_poly.pdbx_strand_id
1 'polypeptide(L)'
;MESLIAKVYTSLNDTRITRFSLGVPENELLPIAKLNKELVNAMRNLKGGGTEYENIQGNQKLRRDIARFTYTWNGNLQEEDIITTAGAMNALSFALMALTKKGDTIAVESPVYFGILQLAKSLGLHVIELPTNPITGVELEALKKVIPKIKTCILISNFNNPLGSCMPETHKKEVVSMLAKYGIPLIEDDLYGDVYFGSNRPKPCKAFDKEGLVLWIGSVSKTLAPGYRVGWIAPGKFKEKIIHQKLIHTVSSTTITQEAIANFLEKGRYENYLRKLRKTLHSNSLHYARAIAEYFPEKTKISNPQGGFMLWVELEEKINTVELYEKAIRQNISIAPGRMSTLQNQFNNCMRLSYG
;
A
#
# COMPACT_ATOMS: atom_id res chain seq x y z
N MET A 1 0.68 6.76 20.56
CA MET A 1 0.48 6.47 19.13
C MET A 1 -0.94 6.02 18.82
N GLU A 2 -1.49 4.98 19.43
CA GLU A 2 -2.84 4.47 19.16
C GLU A 2 -3.94 5.51 19.31
N SER A 3 -3.92 6.29 20.39
CA SER A 3 -4.89 7.38 20.60
C SER A 3 -4.80 8.47 19.52
N LEU A 4 -3.59 8.78 19.04
CA LEU A 4 -3.40 9.74 17.94
C LEU A 4 -3.97 9.21 16.63
N ILE A 5 -3.69 7.94 16.29
CA ILE A 5 -4.24 7.28 15.10
C ILE A 5 -5.77 7.28 15.17
N ALA A 6 -6.34 6.88 16.31
CA ALA A 6 -7.79 6.89 16.50
C ALA A 6 -8.39 8.30 16.33
N LYS A 7 -7.79 9.33 16.91
CA LYS A 7 -8.23 10.73 16.75
C LYS A 7 -8.23 11.16 15.28
N VAL A 8 -7.12 10.93 14.55
CA VAL A 8 -7.01 11.29 13.13
C VAL A 8 -8.07 10.57 12.31
N TYR A 9 -8.28 9.26 12.53
CA TYR A 9 -9.26 8.50 11.75
C TYR A 9 -10.71 8.82 12.10
N THR A 10 -11.03 9.06 13.38
CA THR A 10 -12.38 9.46 13.79
C THR A 10 -12.76 10.81 13.17
N SER A 11 -11.80 11.73 13.06
CA SER A 11 -12.05 13.05 12.44
C SER A 11 -12.46 12.95 10.96
N LEU A 12 -12.04 11.89 10.25
CA LEU A 12 -12.35 11.71 8.83
C LEU A 12 -13.83 11.39 8.54
N ASN A 13 -14.62 11.09 9.56
CA ASN A 13 -16.07 10.88 9.42
C ASN A 13 -16.85 12.22 9.31
N ASP A 14 -16.24 13.35 9.66
CA ASP A 14 -16.84 14.67 9.51
C ASP A 14 -16.59 15.22 8.10
N THR A 15 -17.64 15.40 7.34
CA THR A 15 -17.59 15.87 5.95
C THR A 15 -17.12 17.33 5.79
N ARG A 16 -17.10 18.11 6.89
CA ARG A 16 -16.60 19.49 6.90
C ARG A 16 -15.08 19.55 6.91
N ILE A 17 -14.39 18.44 7.21
CA ILE A 17 -12.96 18.40 7.36
C ILE A 17 -12.28 18.23 6.00
N THR A 18 -11.32 19.09 5.71
CA THR A 18 -10.36 18.91 4.61
C THR A 18 -9.36 17.82 4.99
N ARG A 19 -9.35 16.71 4.26
CA ARG A 19 -8.76 15.43 4.67
C ARG A 19 -7.37 15.17 4.10
N PHE A 20 -6.39 16.06 4.33
CA PHE A 20 -5.01 15.82 3.90
C PHE A 20 -4.35 14.59 4.56
N SER A 21 -4.93 14.07 5.65
CA SER A 21 -4.48 12.82 6.28
C SER A 21 -5.00 11.55 5.61
N LEU A 22 -5.99 11.63 4.69
CA LEU A 22 -6.62 10.46 4.08
C LEU A 22 -5.77 9.93 2.91
N GLY A 23 -5.39 8.67 2.98
CA GLY A 23 -4.57 8.03 1.95
C GLY A 23 -5.40 7.29 0.89
N VAL A 24 -6.38 7.94 0.27
CA VAL A 24 -7.17 7.42 -0.86
C VAL A 24 -7.46 8.56 -1.83
N PRO A 25 -7.67 8.29 -3.13
CA PRO A 25 -8.13 9.30 -4.09
C PRO A 25 -9.51 9.83 -3.72
N GLU A 26 -9.75 11.11 -3.98
CA GLU A 26 -11.08 11.72 -3.84
C GLU A 26 -12.10 11.09 -4.80
N ASN A 27 -13.37 11.12 -4.42
CA ASN A 27 -14.44 10.47 -5.16
C ASN A 27 -14.56 10.94 -6.62
N GLU A 28 -14.27 12.21 -6.88
CA GLU A 28 -14.32 12.84 -8.20
C GLU A 28 -13.29 12.23 -9.18
N LEU A 29 -12.21 11.65 -8.63
CA LEU A 29 -11.19 10.97 -9.42
C LEU A 29 -11.57 9.51 -9.75
N LEU A 30 -12.55 8.94 -9.06
CA LEU A 30 -12.94 7.54 -9.21
C LEU A 30 -14.00 7.36 -10.34
N PRO A 31 -13.97 6.26 -11.10
CA PRO A 31 -14.89 6.01 -12.20
C PRO A 31 -16.23 5.44 -11.71
N ILE A 32 -16.90 6.09 -10.75
CA ILE A 32 -18.05 5.59 -9.99
C ILE A 32 -19.17 5.09 -10.90
N ALA A 33 -19.58 5.87 -11.91
CA ALA A 33 -20.67 5.47 -12.81
C ALA A 33 -20.37 4.18 -13.59
N LYS A 34 -19.10 3.98 -13.97
CA LYS A 34 -18.67 2.75 -14.66
C LYS A 34 -18.64 1.57 -13.72
N LEU A 35 -18.15 1.78 -12.47
CA LEU A 35 -18.15 0.75 -11.45
C LEU A 35 -19.55 0.30 -11.08
N ASN A 36 -20.49 1.25 -10.91
CA ASN A 36 -21.90 0.93 -10.64
C ASN A 36 -22.51 0.05 -11.75
N LYS A 37 -22.20 0.35 -13.02
CA LYS A 37 -22.64 -0.49 -14.15
C LYS A 37 -22.08 -1.91 -14.03
N GLU A 38 -20.80 -2.06 -13.69
CA GLU A 38 -20.20 -3.39 -13.58
C GLU A 38 -20.69 -4.14 -12.31
N LEU A 39 -21.07 -3.46 -11.23
CA LEU A 39 -21.76 -4.11 -10.11
C LEU A 39 -23.12 -4.67 -10.51
N VAL A 40 -23.93 -3.89 -11.21
CA VAL A 40 -25.24 -4.37 -11.70
C VAL A 40 -25.05 -5.54 -12.67
N ASN A 41 -24.07 -5.49 -13.55
CA ASN A 41 -23.75 -6.59 -14.45
C ASN A 41 -23.31 -7.85 -13.67
N ALA A 42 -22.47 -7.70 -12.64
CA ALA A 42 -22.04 -8.80 -11.80
C ALA A 42 -23.23 -9.48 -11.12
N MET A 43 -24.13 -8.71 -10.50
CA MET A 43 -25.32 -9.26 -9.87
C MET A 43 -26.26 -10.01 -10.84
N ARG A 44 -26.36 -9.56 -12.09
CA ARG A 44 -27.21 -10.20 -13.11
C ARG A 44 -26.59 -11.47 -13.68
N ASN A 45 -25.27 -11.53 -13.81
CA ASN A 45 -24.59 -12.59 -14.55
C ASN A 45 -24.04 -13.70 -13.62
N LEU A 46 -23.85 -13.40 -12.35
CA LEU A 46 -23.41 -14.40 -11.36
C LEU A 46 -24.55 -15.37 -11.04
N LYS A 47 -24.21 -16.65 -10.94
CA LYS A 47 -25.13 -17.68 -10.45
C LYS A 47 -25.62 -17.29 -9.04
N GLY A 48 -26.93 -17.44 -8.81
CA GLY A 48 -27.55 -17.01 -7.57
C GLY A 48 -27.41 -15.52 -7.24
N GLY A 49 -27.13 -14.65 -8.23
CA GLY A 49 -26.92 -13.22 -7.99
C GLY A 49 -25.71 -12.88 -7.10
N GLY A 50 -24.75 -13.80 -6.98
CA GLY A 50 -23.55 -13.64 -6.16
C GLY A 50 -23.75 -14.01 -4.68
N THR A 51 -24.78 -14.80 -4.35
CA THR A 51 -25.03 -15.29 -2.97
C THR A 51 -24.22 -16.54 -2.63
N GLU A 52 -23.61 -17.19 -3.62
CA GLU A 52 -22.77 -18.37 -3.41
C GLU A 52 -21.36 -17.96 -2.93
N TYR A 53 -20.72 -18.85 -2.18
CA TYR A 53 -19.31 -18.66 -1.81
C TYR A 53 -18.41 -18.66 -3.04
N GLU A 54 -17.46 -17.76 -3.06
CA GLU A 54 -16.40 -17.73 -4.07
C GLU A 54 -15.37 -18.84 -3.80
N ASN A 55 -14.64 -19.24 -4.84
CA ASN A 55 -13.48 -20.12 -4.70
C ASN A 55 -12.53 -19.58 -3.63
N ILE A 56 -11.87 -20.45 -2.88
CA ILE A 56 -10.94 -20.07 -1.82
C ILE A 56 -9.79 -19.20 -2.34
N GLN A 57 -9.28 -19.44 -3.55
CA GLN A 57 -8.30 -18.58 -4.18
C GLN A 57 -8.88 -17.25 -4.68
N GLY A 58 -10.20 -17.18 -4.82
CA GLY A 58 -10.94 -16.03 -5.33
C GLY A 58 -11.32 -16.16 -6.81
N ASN A 59 -12.03 -15.16 -7.30
CA ASN A 59 -12.59 -15.12 -8.64
C ASN A 59 -11.54 -15.37 -9.73
N GLN A 60 -11.73 -16.40 -10.53
CA GLN A 60 -10.76 -16.85 -11.53
C GLN A 60 -10.48 -15.77 -12.58
N LYS A 61 -11.52 -15.10 -13.08
CA LYS A 61 -11.41 -14.02 -14.05
C LYS A 61 -10.56 -12.87 -13.51
N LEU A 62 -10.81 -12.48 -12.26
CA LEU A 62 -10.02 -11.44 -11.60
C LEU A 62 -8.55 -11.86 -11.47
N ARG A 63 -8.27 -13.08 -11.01
CA ARG A 63 -6.91 -13.60 -10.87
C ARG A 63 -6.15 -13.61 -12.20
N ARG A 64 -6.80 -14.05 -13.28
CA ARG A 64 -6.26 -14.04 -14.64
C ARG A 64 -5.93 -12.62 -15.11
N ASP A 65 -6.82 -11.66 -14.88
CA ASP A 65 -6.56 -10.28 -15.28
C ASP A 65 -5.43 -9.64 -14.46
N ILE A 66 -5.37 -9.89 -13.14
CA ILE A 66 -4.24 -9.45 -12.30
C ILE A 66 -2.92 -10.05 -12.82
N ALA A 67 -2.89 -11.34 -13.11
CA ALA A 67 -1.72 -12.02 -13.67
C ALA A 67 -1.27 -11.36 -14.98
N ARG A 68 -2.20 -11.07 -15.89
CA ARG A 68 -1.91 -10.34 -17.14
C ARG A 68 -1.32 -8.96 -16.91
N PHE A 69 -1.79 -8.20 -15.92
CA PHE A 69 -1.22 -6.87 -15.62
C PHE A 69 0.23 -6.93 -15.15
N THR A 70 0.72 -8.08 -14.68
CA THR A 70 2.13 -8.22 -14.28
C THR A 70 3.09 -8.07 -15.45
N TYR A 71 2.65 -8.26 -16.70
CA TYR A 71 3.47 -7.99 -17.88
C TYR A 71 3.91 -6.52 -18.00
N THR A 72 3.19 -5.59 -17.41
CA THR A 72 3.54 -4.16 -17.40
C THR A 72 4.89 -3.87 -16.71
N TRP A 73 5.35 -4.78 -15.87
CA TRP A 73 6.65 -4.70 -15.17
C TRP A 73 7.52 -5.95 -15.41
N ASN A 74 7.28 -6.68 -16.53
CA ASN A 74 7.99 -7.92 -16.90
C ASN A 74 7.77 -9.07 -15.91
N GLY A 75 6.64 -9.12 -15.23
CA GLY A 75 6.21 -10.27 -14.45
C GLY A 75 5.72 -11.39 -15.36
N ASN A 76 5.78 -12.61 -14.85
CA ASN A 76 5.31 -13.82 -15.54
C ASN A 76 4.43 -14.66 -14.61
N LEU A 77 3.54 -14.00 -13.87
CA LEU A 77 2.62 -14.68 -12.98
C LEU A 77 1.44 -15.25 -13.78
N GLN A 78 0.95 -16.40 -13.33
CA GLN A 78 -0.24 -17.04 -13.85
C GLN A 78 -1.41 -16.85 -12.89
N GLU A 79 -2.64 -17.16 -13.30
CA GLU A 79 -3.82 -17.02 -12.43
C GLU A 79 -3.74 -17.88 -11.17
N GLU A 80 -3.02 -19.01 -11.25
CA GLU A 80 -2.79 -19.93 -10.15
C GLU A 80 -1.84 -19.35 -9.09
N ASP A 81 -1.02 -18.37 -9.45
CA ASP A 81 -0.10 -17.72 -8.53
C ASP A 81 -0.77 -16.63 -7.68
N ILE A 82 -2.02 -16.27 -7.99
CA ILE A 82 -2.74 -15.18 -7.36
C ILE A 82 -3.81 -15.72 -6.40
N ILE A 83 -3.87 -15.14 -5.21
CA ILE A 83 -4.94 -15.35 -4.23
C ILE A 83 -5.58 -14.00 -3.95
N THR A 84 -6.90 -13.88 -4.12
CA THR A 84 -7.61 -12.64 -3.79
C THR A 84 -7.88 -12.52 -2.29
N THR A 85 -7.99 -11.30 -1.81
CA THR A 85 -8.19 -10.98 -0.39
C THR A 85 -9.17 -9.83 -0.21
N ALA A 86 -9.65 -9.62 1.01
CA ALA A 86 -10.49 -8.47 1.39
C ALA A 86 -9.66 -7.18 1.53
N GLY A 87 -8.90 -6.84 0.48
CA GLY A 87 -7.96 -5.73 0.42
C GLY A 87 -6.57 -6.09 0.95
N ALA A 88 -5.61 -5.20 0.73
CA ALA A 88 -4.19 -5.43 1.03
C ALA A 88 -3.88 -5.69 2.51
N MET A 89 -4.57 -5.04 3.44
CA MET A 89 -4.37 -5.29 4.89
C MET A 89 -4.71 -6.73 5.27
N ASN A 90 -5.71 -7.32 4.63
CA ASN A 90 -6.05 -8.73 4.82
C ASN A 90 -4.96 -9.65 4.23
N ALA A 91 -4.43 -9.32 3.04
CA ALA A 91 -3.29 -10.02 2.44
C ALA A 91 -2.04 -9.95 3.35
N LEU A 92 -1.74 -8.78 3.88
CA LEU A 92 -0.60 -8.56 4.79
C LEU A 92 -0.77 -9.35 6.10
N SER A 93 -2.00 -9.38 6.65
CA SER A 93 -2.33 -10.18 7.84
C SER A 93 -2.07 -11.66 7.59
N PHE A 94 -2.56 -12.21 6.47
CA PHE A 94 -2.31 -13.60 6.11
C PHE A 94 -0.83 -13.90 5.90
N ALA A 95 -0.09 -13.00 5.25
CA ALA A 95 1.35 -13.15 5.03
C ALA A 95 2.09 -13.23 6.37
N LEU A 96 1.82 -12.31 7.30
CA LEU A 96 2.44 -12.33 8.62
C LEU A 96 2.08 -13.58 9.43
N MET A 97 0.79 -13.95 9.49
CA MET A 97 0.37 -15.17 10.20
C MET A 97 0.95 -16.45 9.60
N ALA A 98 1.17 -16.49 8.28
CA ALA A 98 1.77 -17.64 7.60
C ALA A 98 3.29 -17.78 7.82
N LEU A 99 3.98 -16.65 8.06
CA LEU A 99 5.44 -16.58 8.13
C LEU A 99 5.99 -16.44 9.56
N THR A 100 5.17 -16.01 10.50
CA THR A 100 5.61 -15.65 11.86
C THR A 100 4.71 -16.26 12.94
N LYS A 101 5.22 -16.25 14.15
CA LYS A 101 4.48 -16.55 15.38
C LYS A 101 4.74 -15.45 16.43
N LYS A 102 3.89 -15.35 17.45
CA LYS A 102 4.07 -14.41 18.57
C LYS A 102 5.50 -14.47 19.12
N GLY A 103 6.13 -13.32 19.29
CA GLY A 103 7.50 -13.15 19.75
C GLY A 103 8.55 -13.15 18.63
N ASP A 104 8.20 -13.48 17.40
CA ASP A 104 9.10 -13.34 16.26
C ASP A 104 9.40 -11.87 15.96
N THR A 105 10.56 -11.62 15.34
CA THR A 105 11.01 -10.28 14.95
C THR A 105 10.84 -10.09 13.44
N ILE A 106 10.31 -8.96 13.02
CA ILE A 106 10.22 -8.54 11.62
C ILE A 106 10.99 -7.23 11.42
N ALA A 107 11.44 -6.98 10.19
CA ALA A 107 12.00 -5.68 9.80
C ALA A 107 11.01 -4.92 8.91
N VAL A 108 10.92 -3.61 9.11
CA VAL A 108 10.10 -2.68 8.31
C VAL A 108 10.88 -1.42 8.00
N GLU A 109 10.48 -0.69 6.98
CA GLU A 109 10.99 0.67 6.70
C GLU A 109 10.65 1.64 7.85
N SER A 110 11.40 2.73 7.99
CA SER A 110 11.10 3.82 8.92
C SER A 110 11.40 5.18 8.25
N PRO A 111 10.38 6.04 8.11
CA PRO A 111 8.99 5.87 8.53
C PRO A 111 8.22 4.86 7.66
N VAL A 112 7.17 4.25 8.21
CA VAL A 112 6.34 3.26 7.53
C VAL A 112 4.84 3.54 7.74
N TYR A 113 4.00 2.97 6.89
CA TYR A 113 2.54 3.02 7.09
C TYR A 113 2.15 2.42 8.46
N PHE A 114 1.53 3.24 9.30
CA PHE A 114 1.19 2.87 10.69
C PHE A 114 0.34 1.59 10.80
N GLY A 115 -0.45 1.23 9.76
CA GLY A 115 -1.23 0.00 9.75
C GLY A 115 -0.36 -1.26 9.84
N ILE A 116 0.86 -1.23 9.29
CA ILE A 116 1.84 -2.31 9.43
C ILE A 116 2.28 -2.45 10.88
N LEU A 117 2.57 -1.32 11.54
CA LEU A 117 2.99 -1.31 12.96
C LEU A 117 1.89 -1.80 13.90
N GLN A 118 0.63 -1.39 13.64
CA GLN A 118 -0.53 -1.83 14.41
C GLN A 118 -0.79 -3.33 14.23
N LEU A 119 -0.67 -3.82 13.00
CA LEU A 119 -0.84 -5.24 12.70
C LEU A 119 0.26 -6.08 13.36
N ALA A 120 1.52 -5.67 13.26
CA ALA A 120 2.63 -6.35 13.94
C ALA A 120 2.40 -6.42 15.45
N LYS A 121 1.96 -5.31 16.06
CA LYS A 121 1.62 -5.26 17.48
C LYS A 121 0.47 -6.21 17.85
N SER A 122 -0.60 -6.25 17.05
CA SER A 122 -1.75 -7.13 17.28
C SER A 122 -1.39 -8.61 17.22
N LEU A 123 -0.38 -8.96 16.43
CA LEU A 123 0.15 -10.33 16.31
C LEU A 123 1.25 -10.63 17.34
N GLY A 124 1.60 -9.67 18.22
CA GLY A 124 2.63 -9.83 19.24
C GLY A 124 4.03 -9.97 18.66
N LEU A 125 4.32 -9.32 17.54
CA LEU A 125 5.61 -9.34 16.87
C LEU A 125 6.51 -8.21 17.37
N HIS A 126 7.81 -8.47 17.41
CA HIS A 126 8.83 -7.44 17.60
C HIS A 126 9.16 -6.80 16.24
N VAL A 127 9.35 -5.47 16.24
CA VAL A 127 9.61 -4.71 15.01
C VAL A 127 10.98 -4.06 15.11
N ILE A 128 11.82 -4.28 14.12
CA ILE A 128 13.05 -3.52 13.86
C ILE A 128 12.74 -2.54 12.74
N GLU A 129 12.85 -1.26 13.03
CA GLU A 129 12.71 -0.18 12.06
C GLU A 129 14.04 0.07 11.35
N LEU A 130 14.03 0.02 10.01
CA LEU A 130 15.20 0.23 9.16
C LEU A 130 15.22 1.67 8.67
N PRO A 131 16.34 2.39 8.81
CA PRO A 131 16.50 3.70 8.20
C PRO A 131 16.17 3.66 6.71
N THR A 132 15.37 4.61 6.25
CA THR A 132 14.86 4.64 4.89
C THR A 132 15.11 6.01 4.28
N ASN A 133 15.88 6.03 3.19
CA ASN A 133 16.20 7.25 2.45
C ASN A 133 15.01 7.62 1.55
N PRO A 134 14.59 8.90 1.51
CA PRO A 134 13.47 9.35 0.68
C PRO A 134 13.65 9.13 -0.84
N ILE A 135 14.86 8.87 -1.31
CA ILE A 135 15.18 8.68 -2.73
C ILE A 135 15.45 7.20 -3.04
N THR A 136 16.26 6.54 -2.22
CA THR A 136 16.74 5.18 -2.52
C THR A 136 15.99 4.08 -1.79
N GLY A 137 15.12 4.42 -0.82
CA GLY A 137 14.40 3.45 -0.01
C GLY A 137 15.25 2.94 1.17
N VAL A 138 15.00 1.70 1.63
CA VAL A 138 15.65 1.11 2.80
C VAL A 138 17.18 1.06 2.68
N GLU A 139 17.89 1.38 3.75
CA GLU A 139 19.36 1.28 3.78
C GLU A 139 19.83 -0.18 3.83
N LEU A 140 20.60 -0.60 2.81
CA LEU A 140 21.04 -1.98 2.64
C LEU A 140 21.93 -2.47 3.77
N GLU A 141 22.85 -1.64 4.26
CA GLU A 141 23.74 -2.01 5.36
C GLU A 141 22.98 -2.19 6.68
N ALA A 142 21.92 -1.41 6.89
CA ALA A 142 21.04 -1.59 8.04
C ALA A 142 20.25 -2.90 7.93
N LEU A 143 19.71 -3.20 6.74
CA LEU A 143 19.02 -4.46 6.47
C LEU A 143 19.95 -5.66 6.69
N LYS A 144 21.15 -5.63 6.15
CA LYS A 144 22.16 -6.71 6.28
C LYS A 144 22.47 -7.07 7.74
N LYS A 145 22.58 -6.05 8.61
CA LYS A 145 22.86 -6.23 10.04
C LYS A 145 21.73 -6.94 10.80
N VAL A 146 20.49 -6.83 10.34
CA VAL A 146 19.32 -7.38 11.03
C VAL A 146 18.83 -8.71 10.47
N ILE A 147 19.24 -9.09 9.26
CA ILE A 147 18.86 -10.37 8.61
C ILE A 147 18.94 -11.57 9.56
N PRO A 148 20.01 -11.79 10.36
CA PRO A 148 20.07 -12.96 11.25
C PRO A 148 19.03 -12.97 12.38
N LYS A 149 18.36 -11.85 12.61
CA LYS A 149 17.43 -11.64 13.74
C LYS A 149 15.97 -11.65 13.32
N ILE A 150 15.66 -11.61 12.03
CA ILE A 150 14.31 -11.41 11.53
C ILE A 150 13.74 -12.67 10.86
N LYS A 151 12.43 -12.81 10.88
CA LYS A 151 11.68 -13.87 10.19
C LYS A 151 11.20 -13.44 8.82
N THR A 152 10.93 -12.16 8.64
CA THR A 152 10.51 -11.56 7.38
C THR A 152 10.81 -10.07 7.38
N CYS A 153 10.89 -9.50 6.19
CA CYS A 153 10.99 -8.06 5.96
C CYS A 153 9.72 -7.58 5.23
N ILE A 154 9.22 -6.39 5.56
CA ILE A 154 8.10 -5.75 4.87
C ILE A 154 8.59 -4.45 4.26
N LEU A 155 8.42 -4.29 2.94
CA LEU A 155 8.82 -3.08 2.22
C LEU A 155 7.69 -2.57 1.33
N ILE A 156 7.63 -1.24 1.19
CA ILE A 156 6.81 -0.52 0.22
C ILE A 156 7.76 0.07 -0.83
N SER A 157 8.20 -0.78 -1.76
CA SER A 157 9.32 -0.48 -2.67
C SER A 157 8.99 0.57 -3.73
N ASN A 158 7.70 0.76 -4.05
CA ASN A 158 7.20 1.72 -5.03
C ASN A 158 6.29 2.75 -4.36
N PHE A 159 6.71 4.03 -4.39
CA PHE A 159 5.94 5.16 -3.87
C PHE A 159 5.52 4.97 -2.41
N ASN A 160 6.52 4.72 -1.57
CA ASN A 160 6.38 4.43 -0.15
C ASN A 160 5.37 5.35 0.56
N ASN A 161 4.58 4.79 1.44
CA ASN A 161 3.75 5.53 2.37
C ASN A 161 4.42 5.50 3.76
N PRO A 162 4.94 6.64 4.27
CA PRO A 162 4.52 8.00 3.92
C PRO A 162 5.48 8.80 3.03
N LEU A 163 6.69 8.32 2.70
CA LEU A 163 7.76 9.11 2.09
C LEU A 163 7.50 9.50 0.62
N GLY A 164 6.71 8.72 -0.13
CA GLY A 164 6.58 8.86 -1.57
C GLY A 164 7.81 8.37 -2.36
N SER A 165 8.81 7.77 -1.69
CA SER A 165 10.02 7.26 -2.32
C SER A 165 9.75 6.08 -3.25
N CYS A 166 10.56 5.96 -4.31
CA CYS A 166 10.56 4.81 -5.21
C CYS A 166 11.96 4.21 -5.25
N MET A 167 12.13 3.00 -4.74
CA MET A 167 13.41 2.32 -4.69
C MET A 167 13.92 2.02 -6.11
N PRO A 168 15.18 2.35 -6.47
CA PRO A 168 15.77 2.01 -7.76
C PRO A 168 15.81 0.50 -8.03
N GLU A 169 15.72 0.09 -9.30
CA GLU A 169 15.74 -1.33 -9.68
C GLU A 169 16.99 -2.07 -9.20
N THR A 170 18.16 -1.42 -9.25
CA THR A 170 19.42 -1.97 -8.74
C THR A 170 19.33 -2.29 -7.26
N HIS A 171 18.76 -1.40 -6.49
CA HIS A 171 18.58 -1.53 -5.05
C HIS A 171 17.58 -2.66 -4.71
N LYS A 172 16.46 -2.75 -5.45
CA LYS A 172 15.49 -3.85 -5.31
C LYS A 172 16.12 -5.21 -5.58
N LYS A 173 16.94 -5.32 -6.64
CA LYS A 173 17.69 -6.56 -6.96
C LYS A 173 18.61 -6.96 -5.81
N GLU A 174 19.30 -6.01 -5.24
CA GLU A 174 20.22 -6.24 -4.13
C GLU A 174 19.47 -6.68 -2.86
N VAL A 175 18.37 -6.01 -2.50
CA VAL A 175 17.50 -6.42 -1.40
C VAL A 175 17.00 -7.86 -1.59
N VAL A 176 16.43 -8.18 -2.76
CA VAL A 176 15.91 -9.52 -3.05
C VAL A 176 17.02 -10.58 -2.98
N SER A 177 18.16 -10.30 -3.60
CA SER A 177 19.32 -11.22 -3.57
C SER A 177 19.84 -11.44 -2.16
N MET A 178 19.95 -10.36 -1.37
CA MET A 178 20.41 -10.42 0.00
C MET A 178 19.47 -11.26 0.87
N LEU A 179 18.17 -11.01 0.82
CA LEU A 179 17.18 -11.76 1.59
C LEU A 179 17.13 -13.23 1.16
N ALA A 180 17.19 -13.50 -0.16
CA ALA A 180 17.17 -14.85 -0.72
C ALA A 180 18.35 -15.69 -0.24
N LYS A 181 19.56 -15.10 -0.17
CA LYS A 181 20.77 -15.77 0.34
C LYS A 181 20.59 -16.36 1.74
N TYR A 182 19.77 -15.74 2.56
CA TYR A 182 19.48 -16.18 3.93
C TYR A 182 18.11 -16.88 4.07
N GLY A 183 17.41 -17.09 2.97
CA GLY A 183 16.10 -17.71 2.97
C GLY A 183 15.00 -16.88 3.68
N ILE A 184 15.21 -15.56 3.81
CA ILE A 184 14.26 -14.65 4.49
C ILE A 184 13.20 -14.18 3.49
N PRO A 185 11.90 -14.43 3.74
CA PRO A 185 10.83 -13.94 2.89
C PRO A 185 10.70 -12.41 2.95
N LEU A 186 10.38 -11.82 1.79
CA LEU A 186 10.02 -10.42 1.67
C LEU A 186 8.51 -10.28 1.42
N ILE A 187 7.81 -9.55 2.26
CA ILE A 187 6.45 -9.10 2.00
C ILE A 187 6.55 -7.73 1.33
N GLU A 188 6.12 -7.65 0.07
CA GLU A 188 6.15 -6.42 -0.70
C GLU A 188 4.75 -5.83 -0.84
N ASP A 189 4.53 -4.65 -0.27
CA ASP A 189 3.32 -3.85 -0.46
C ASP A 189 3.50 -2.93 -1.67
N ASP A 190 2.85 -3.27 -2.79
CA ASP A 190 2.97 -2.57 -4.08
C ASP A 190 1.66 -1.88 -4.48
N LEU A 191 0.94 -1.32 -3.52
CA LEU A 191 -0.37 -0.70 -3.70
C LEU A 191 -0.36 0.54 -4.61
N TYR A 192 0.78 1.22 -4.68
CA TYR A 192 0.92 2.48 -5.42
C TYR A 192 1.63 2.30 -6.76
N GLY A 193 2.15 1.12 -7.08
CA GLY A 193 2.96 0.86 -8.26
C GLY A 193 2.34 1.30 -9.58
N ASP A 194 1.00 1.25 -9.69
CA ASP A 194 0.26 1.67 -10.89
C ASP A 194 0.05 3.20 -10.97
N VAL A 195 0.38 3.96 -9.93
CA VAL A 195 0.22 5.43 -9.85
C VAL A 195 1.57 6.12 -10.03
N TYR A 196 2.24 5.87 -11.15
CA TYR A 196 3.53 6.47 -11.51
C TYR A 196 3.34 7.72 -12.38
N PHE A 197 4.28 8.67 -12.33
CA PHE A 197 4.23 9.90 -13.13
C PHE A 197 5.11 9.85 -14.38
N GLY A 198 6.08 8.94 -14.41
CA GLY A 198 6.95 8.74 -15.57
C GLY A 198 6.27 7.98 -16.73
N SER A 199 7.07 7.51 -17.67
CA SER A 199 6.61 6.75 -18.85
C SER A 199 6.29 5.30 -18.55
N ASN A 200 6.96 4.70 -17.57
CA ASN A 200 6.87 3.27 -17.27
C ASN A 200 6.55 3.01 -15.80
N ARG A 201 5.79 1.95 -15.55
CA ARG A 201 5.58 1.43 -14.22
C ARG A 201 6.89 0.92 -13.63
N PRO A 202 7.27 1.33 -12.42
CA PRO A 202 8.46 0.79 -11.77
C PRO A 202 8.23 -0.69 -11.44
N LYS A 203 9.26 -1.51 -11.67
CA LYS A 203 9.22 -2.93 -11.32
C LYS A 203 9.16 -3.10 -9.81
N PRO A 204 8.31 -4.00 -9.29
CA PRO A 204 8.37 -4.40 -7.89
C PRO A 204 9.58 -5.30 -7.63
N CYS A 205 9.90 -5.53 -6.36
CA CYS A 205 10.89 -6.53 -5.93
C CYS A 205 10.54 -7.94 -6.46
N LYS A 206 9.25 -8.24 -6.56
CA LYS A 206 8.73 -9.50 -7.14
C LYS A 206 9.27 -9.80 -8.52
N ALA A 207 9.54 -8.80 -9.34
CA ALA A 207 10.12 -8.98 -10.68
C ALA A 207 11.53 -9.61 -10.67
N PHE A 208 12.21 -9.59 -9.53
CA PHE A 208 13.57 -10.11 -9.34
C PHE A 208 13.60 -11.38 -8.50
N ASP A 209 12.45 -11.89 -8.09
CA ASP A 209 12.29 -13.08 -7.24
C ASP A 209 12.49 -14.37 -8.06
N LYS A 210 13.59 -15.06 -7.84
CA LYS A 210 13.88 -16.36 -8.47
C LYS A 210 13.59 -17.56 -7.56
N GLU A 211 13.50 -17.31 -6.25
CA GLU A 211 13.38 -18.35 -5.22
C GLU A 211 11.95 -18.51 -4.67
N GLY A 212 10.99 -17.71 -5.18
CA GLY A 212 9.62 -17.70 -4.67
C GLY A 212 9.50 -17.15 -3.24
N LEU A 213 10.44 -16.28 -2.84
CA LEU A 213 10.50 -15.72 -1.48
C LEU A 213 9.82 -14.34 -1.35
N VAL A 214 9.46 -13.69 -2.46
CA VAL A 214 8.76 -12.40 -2.42
C VAL A 214 7.25 -12.65 -2.49
N LEU A 215 6.54 -12.25 -1.44
CA LEU A 215 5.08 -12.23 -1.37
C LEU A 215 4.62 -10.84 -1.84
N TRP A 216 4.17 -10.73 -3.08
CA TRP A 216 3.73 -9.48 -3.69
C TRP A 216 2.26 -9.21 -3.40
N ILE A 217 1.96 -8.06 -2.80
CA ILE A 217 0.61 -7.63 -2.41
C ILE A 217 0.19 -6.44 -3.26
N GLY A 218 -1.03 -6.51 -3.79
CA GLY A 218 -1.67 -5.42 -4.51
C GLY A 218 -3.14 -5.24 -4.13
N SER A 219 -3.74 -4.15 -4.58
CA SER A 219 -5.16 -3.85 -4.35
C SER A 219 -5.64 -2.74 -5.27
N VAL A 220 -6.92 -2.75 -5.59
CA VAL A 220 -7.60 -1.64 -6.28
C VAL A 220 -7.99 -0.47 -5.35
N SER A 221 -7.68 -0.56 -4.06
CA SER A 221 -8.07 0.45 -3.07
C SER A 221 -7.44 1.83 -3.31
N LYS A 222 -6.28 1.88 -3.96
CA LYS A 222 -5.55 3.13 -4.21
C LYS A 222 -5.73 3.66 -5.63
N THR A 223 -6.37 2.88 -6.49
CA THR A 223 -6.52 3.24 -7.89
C THR A 223 -7.98 3.30 -8.34
N LEU A 224 -8.89 2.51 -7.77
CA LEU A 224 -10.21 2.30 -8.37
C LEU A 224 -11.37 2.34 -7.38
N ALA A 225 -11.32 1.54 -6.31
CA ALA A 225 -12.48 1.31 -5.44
C ALA A 225 -12.08 0.93 -4.02
N PRO A 226 -11.70 1.87 -3.14
CA PRO A 226 -11.33 1.57 -1.75
C PRO A 226 -12.43 0.82 -0.99
N GLY A 227 -13.70 1.17 -1.21
CA GLY A 227 -14.85 0.58 -0.52
C GLY A 227 -15.22 -0.85 -0.96
N TYR A 228 -14.72 -1.32 -2.13
CA TYR A 228 -15.02 -2.68 -2.62
C TYR A 228 -14.22 -3.76 -1.90
N ARG A 229 -13.17 -3.37 -1.18
CA ARG A 229 -12.33 -4.29 -0.41
C ARG A 229 -11.77 -5.45 -1.25
N VAL A 230 -11.22 -5.13 -2.43
CA VAL A 230 -10.58 -6.10 -3.32
C VAL A 230 -9.06 -5.88 -3.34
N GLY A 231 -8.35 -6.92 -2.95
CA GLY A 231 -6.89 -7.00 -3.00
C GLY A 231 -6.44 -8.41 -3.38
N TRP A 232 -5.15 -8.62 -3.44
CA TRP A 232 -4.55 -9.90 -3.79
C TRP A 232 -3.14 -10.05 -3.22
N ILE A 233 -2.67 -11.28 -3.22
CA ILE A 233 -1.31 -11.65 -2.92
C ILE A 233 -0.82 -12.69 -3.92
N ALA A 234 0.43 -12.53 -4.41
CA ALA A 234 1.18 -13.58 -5.10
C ALA A 234 2.24 -14.12 -4.15
N PRO A 235 1.94 -15.19 -3.41
CA PRO A 235 2.71 -15.61 -2.24
C PRO A 235 3.97 -16.42 -2.56
N GLY A 236 4.25 -16.72 -3.84
CA GLY A 236 5.35 -17.59 -4.22
C GLY A 236 5.22 -18.97 -3.57
N LYS A 237 6.33 -19.47 -2.99
CA LYS A 237 6.36 -20.80 -2.35
C LYS A 237 5.50 -20.96 -1.08
N PHE A 238 4.90 -19.86 -0.59
CA PHE A 238 4.06 -19.88 0.62
C PHE A 238 2.57 -20.04 0.31
N LYS A 239 2.19 -20.40 -0.92
CA LYS A 239 0.81 -20.45 -1.40
C LYS A 239 -0.11 -21.24 -0.48
N GLU A 240 0.26 -22.47 -0.14
CA GLU A 240 -0.59 -23.34 0.71
C GLU A 240 -0.80 -22.75 2.11
N LYS A 241 0.24 -22.12 2.67
CA LYS A 241 0.12 -21.45 3.96
C LYS A 241 -0.84 -20.26 3.91
N ILE A 242 -0.83 -19.48 2.83
CA ILE A 242 -1.75 -18.35 2.65
C ILE A 242 -3.18 -18.82 2.43
N ILE A 243 -3.40 -19.87 1.63
CA ILE A 243 -4.73 -20.49 1.45
C ILE A 243 -5.28 -20.97 2.80
N HIS A 244 -4.46 -21.61 3.61
CA HIS A 244 -4.84 -22.07 4.94
C HIS A 244 -5.27 -20.91 5.85
N GLN A 245 -4.48 -19.81 5.90
CA GLN A 245 -4.86 -18.62 6.67
C GLN A 245 -6.16 -18.01 6.16
N LYS A 246 -6.34 -17.93 4.85
CA LYS A 246 -7.57 -17.39 4.26
C LYS A 246 -8.78 -18.26 4.62
N LEU A 247 -8.64 -19.57 4.56
CA LEU A 247 -9.73 -20.51 4.91
C LEU A 247 -10.20 -20.30 6.36
N ILE A 248 -9.27 -20.19 7.29
CA ILE A 248 -9.59 -20.05 8.72
C ILE A 248 -10.25 -18.69 9.03
N HIS A 249 -9.77 -17.61 8.40
CA HIS A 249 -10.14 -16.25 8.81
C HIS A 249 -11.27 -15.64 7.98
N THR A 250 -11.48 -16.07 6.74
CA THR A 250 -12.45 -15.43 5.83
C THR A 250 -13.26 -16.41 4.99
N VAL A 251 -12.90 -17.69 4.96
CA VAL A 251 -13.50 -18.74 4.08
C VAL A 251 -13.29 -18.37 2.60
N SER A 252 -13.93 -17.28 2.14
CA SER A 252 -13.77 -16.72 0.79
C SER A 252 -13.84 -15.19 0.81
N SER A 253 -13.51 -14.56 -0.32
CA SER A 253 -13.69 -13.11 -0.49
C SER A 253 -15.05 -12.82 -1.14
N THR A 254 -15.53 -11.57 -1.03
CA THR A 254 -16.83 -11.14 -1.57
C THR A 254 -16.92 -11.38 -3.08
N THR A 255 -17.88 -12.16 -3.56
CA THR A 255 -18.03 -12.56 -4.96
C THR A 255 -18.35 -11.39 -5.87
N ILE A 256 -19.38 -10.59 -5.53
CA ILE A 256 -19.89 -9.51 -6.38
C ILE A 256 -18.85 -8.45 -6.70
N THR A 257 -18.11 -7.99 -5.69
CA THR A 257 -17.10 -6.93 -5.88
C THR A 257 -15.91 -7.41 -6.69
N GLN A 258 -15.49 -8.67 -6.53
CA GLN A 258 -14.45 -9.27 -7.36
C GLN A 258 -14.87 -9.36 -8.83
N GLU A 259 -16.09 -9.85 -9.11
CA GLU A 259 -16.62 -9.94 -10.46
C GLU A 259 -16.75 -8.55 -11.10
N ALA A 260 -17.24 -7.55 -10.38
CA ALA A 260 -17.34 -6.18 -10.86
C ALA A 260 -15.98 -5.58 -11.25
N ILE A 261 -14.94 -5.82 -10.43
CA ILE A 261 -13.57 -5.40 -10.73
C ILE A 261 -13.03 -6.17 -11.94
N ALA A 262 -13.21 -7.49 -12.00
CA ALA A 262 -12.78 -8.28 -13.14
C ALA A 262 -13.42 -7.77 -14.46
N ASN A 263 -14.73 -7.50 -14.46
CA ASN A 263 -15.43 -6.93 -15.61
C ASN A 263 -14.87 -5.57 -16.03
N PHE A 264 -14.46 -4.74 -15.06
CA PHE A 264 -13.86 -3.44 -15.32
C PHE A 264 -12.47 -3.58 -15.96
N LEU A 265 -11.64 -4.51 -15.47
CA LEU A 265 -10.28 -4.77 -15.95
C LEU A 265 -10.29 -5.36 -17.37
N GLU A 266 -11.12 -6.39 -17.61
CA GLU A 266 -11.20 -7.11 -18.89
C GLU A 266 -11.50 -6.18 -20.08
N LYS A 267 -12.32 -5.16 -19.90
CA LYS A 267 -12.75 -4.23 -20.96
C LYS A 267 -11.67 -3.24 -21.40
N GLY A 268 -10.43 -3.37 -20.92
CA GLY A 268 -9.32 -2.48 -21.28
C GLY A 268 -9.49 -1.01 -20.83
N ARG A 269 -10.49 -0.75 -19.99
CA ARG A 269 -10.80 0.61 -19.51
C ARG A 269 -9.90 1.07 -18.40
N TYR A 270 -9.26 0.14 -17.71
CA TYR A 270 -8.45 0.41 -16.52
C TYR A 270 -7.24 1.26 -16.86
N GLU A 271 -6.46 0.90 -17.90
CA GLU A 271 -5.29 1.69 -18.29
C GLU A 271 -5.65 3.09 -18.78
N ASN A 272 -6.74 3.24 -19.53
CA ASN A 272 -7.22 4.55 -19.94
C ASN A 272 -7.65 5.43 -18.76
N TYR A 273 -8.24 4.81 -17.76
CA TYR A 273 -8.58 5.48 -16.50
C TYR A 273 -7.32 5.84 -15.70
N LEU A 274 -6.40 4.91 -15.52
CA LEU A 274 -5.13 5.15 -14.80
C LEU A 274 -4.32 6.27 -15.42
N ARG A 275 -4.31 6.38 -16.75
CA ARG A 275 -3.61 7.49 -17.44
C ARG A 275 -4.17 8.85 -17.06
N LYS A 276 -5.49 8.97 -16.94
CA LYS A 276 -6.13 10.20 -16.47
C LYS A 276 -5.82 10.45 -14.99
N LEU A 277 -5.96 9.43 -14.15
CA LEU A 277 -5.66 9.51 -12.73
C LEU A 277 -4.21 9.96 -12.48
N ARG A 278 -3.23 9.33 -13.14
CA ARG A 278 -1.80 9.69 -13.06
C ARG A 278 -1.55 11.14 -13.44
N LYS A 279 -2.15 11.62 -14.53
CA LYS A 279 -2.02 13.01 -14.98
C LYS A 279 -2.57 14.00 -13.95
N THR A 280 -3.73 13.73 -13.39
CA THR A 280 -4.35 14.58 -12.36
C THR A 280 -3.51 14.59 -11.09
N LEU A 281 -3.10 13.42 -10.59
CA LEU A 281 -2.28 13.32 -9.38
C LEU A 281 -0.90 13.97 -9.55
N HIS A 282 -0.29 13.87 -10.71
CA HIS A 282 0.96 14.59 -11.01
C HIS A 282 0.74 16.11 -10.97
N SER A 283 -0.32 16.62 -11.60
CA SER A 283 -0.67 18.05 -11.51
C SER A 283 -0.90 18.48 -10.06
N ASN A 284 -1.64 17.69 -9.29
CA ASN A 284 -1.89 17.98 -7.88
C ASN A 284 -0.58 18.02 -7.07
N SER A 285 0.33 17.08 -7.29
CA SER A 285 1.63 17.06 -6.58
C SER A 285 2.43 18.35 -6.81
N LEU A 286 2.43 18.87 -8.03
CA LEU A 286 3.10 20.13 -8.37
C LEU A 286 2.42 21.34 -7.74
N HIS A 287 1.08 21.36 -7.70
CA HIS A 287 0.34 22.42 -7.04
C HIS A 287 0.59 22.43 -5.53
N TYR A 288 0.62 21.27 -4.88
CA TYR A 288 0.94 21.16 -3.45
C TYR A 288 2.37 21.59 -3.16
N ALA A 289 3.34 21.16 -3.97
CA ALA A 289 4.73 21.59 -3.80
C ALA A 289 4.86 23.11 -3.90
N ARG A 290 4.19 23.74 -4.87
CA ARG A 290 4.19 25.21 -5.03
C ARG A 290 3.52 25.90 -3.81
N ALA A 291 2.37 25.44 -3.38
CA ALA A 291 1.68 26.00 -2.22
C ALA A 291 2.52 25.90 -0.95
N ILE A 292 3.22 24.78 -0.75
CA ILE A 292 4.13 24.63 0.40
C ILE A 292 5.29 25.60 0.30
N ALA A 293 5.89 25.77 -0.88
CA ALA A 293 6.98 26.72 -1.09
C ALA A 293 6.56 28.18 -0.86
N GLU A 294 5.27 28.51 -1.11
CA GLU A 294 4.74 29.87 -0.97
C GLU A 294 4.27 30.17 0.46
N TYR A 295 3.62 29.21 1.14
CA TYR A 295 2.91 29.48 2.40
C TYR A 295 3.54 28.84 3.64
N PHE A 296 4.50 27.92 3.48
CA PHE A 296 5.15 27.29 4.63
C PHE A 296 6.46 28.00 5.00
N PRO A 297 6.97 27.78 6.21
CA PRO A 297 8.28 28.34 6.60
C PRO A 297 9.39 28.01 5.60
N GLU A 298 10.29 28.95 5.35
CA GLU A 298 11.36 28.85 4.34
C GLU A 298 12.22 27.57 4.44
N LYS A 299 12.44 27.06 5.66
CA LYS A 299 13.23 25.85 5.92
C LYS A 299 12.47 24.54 5.76
N THR A 300 11.21 24.59 5.29
CA THR A 300 10.40 23.39 5.07
C THR A 300 10.99 22.54 3.96
N LYS A 301 11.18 21.25 4.22
CA LYS A 301 11.59 20.28 3.20
C LYS A 301 10.41 19.39 2.82
N ILE A 302 10.36 19.01 1.56
CA ILE A 302 9.33 18.10 1.05
C ILE A 302 9.97 16.97 0.24
N SER A 303 9.31 15.79 0.26
CA SER A 303 9.67 14.74 -0.69
C SER A 303 9.32 15.16 -2.12
N ASN A 304 10.00 14.54 -3.10
CA ASN A 304 9.73 14.75 -4.52
C ASN A 304 9.17 13.44 -5.13
N PRO A 305 7.89 13.14 -4.94
CA PRO A 305 7.31 11.86 -5.36
C PRO A 305 7.27 11.73 -6.88
N GLN A 306 7.67 10.56 -7.38
CA GLN A 306 7.58 10.19 -8.79
C GLN A 306 6.31 9.36 -9.08
N GLY A 307 5.39 9.33 -8.14
CA GLY A 307 4.13 8.59 -8.18
C GLY A 307 3.44 8.54 -6.82
N GLY A 308 2.36 7.77 -6.73
CA GLY A 308 1.52 7.77 -5.54
C GLY A 308 0.72 9.05 -5.39
N PHE A 309 0.33 9.38 -4.18
CA PHE A 309 -0.35 10.63 -3.85
C PHE A 309 -0.04 11.10 -2.42
N MET A 310 1.18 10.79 -1.96
CA MET A 310 1.67 11.18 -0.63
C MET A 310 2.82 12.15 -0.77
N LEU A 311 2.80 13.19 0.04
CA LEU A 311 3.87 14.14 0.21
C LEU A 311 4.32 14.09 1.67
N TRP A 312 5.61 13.83 1.88
CA TRP A 312 6.24 13.93 3.19
C TRP A 312 6.81 15.32 3.37
N VAL A 313 6.42 15.97 4.46
CA VAL A 313 6.81 17.35 4.79
C VAL A 313 7.59 17.32 6.10
N GLU A 314 8.79 17.87 6.09
CA GLU A 314 9.66 18.07 7.25
C GLU A 314 9.72 19.57 7.57
N LEU A 315 9.26 19.93 8.75
CA LEU A 315 9.30 21.29 9.30
C LEU A 315 10.56 21.48 10.16
N GLU A 316 10.79 22.69 10.67
CA GLU A 316 11.86 22.92 11.63
C GLU A 316 11.70 22.04 12.88
N GLU A 317 12.82 21.54 13.42
CA GLU A 317 12.84 20.58 14.55
C GLU A 317 12.06 21.04 15.81
N LYS A 318 11.94 22.37 16.02
CA LYS A 318 11.16 22.94 17.12
C LYS A 318 9.65 22.78 16.98
N ILE A 319 9.15 22.40 15.78
CA ILE A 319 7.72 22.28 15.50
C ILE A 319 7.27 20.85 15.79
N ASN A 320 6.26 20.69 16.66
CA ASN A 320 5.64 19.42 16.94
C ASN A 320 4.37 19.25 16.07
N THR A 321 4.39 18.31 15.15
CA THR A 321 3.26 18.09 14.20
C THR A 321 2.03 17.46 14.86
N VAL A 322 2.15 16.86 16.04
CA VAL A 322 0.99 16.40 16.83
C VAL A 322 0.26 17.62 17.40
N GLU A 323 0.99 18.61 17.94
CA GLU A 323 0.39 19.87 18.39
C GLU A 323 -0.17 20.67 17.22
N LEU A 324 0.50 20.65 16.07
CA LEU A 324 0.02 21.26 14.84
C LEU A 324 -1.30 20.62 14.40
N TYR A 325 -1.42 19.28 14.47
CA TYR A 325 -2.69 18.59 14.19
C TYR A 325 -3.82 19.06 15.11
N GLU A 326 -3.58 19.19 16.41
CA GLU A 326 -4.58 19.66 17.39
C GLU A 326 -5.06 21.11 17.10
N LYS A 327 -4.23 21.94 16.50
CA LYS A 327 -4.60 23.29 16.03
C LYS A 327 -5.32 23.23 14.69
N ALA A 328 -4.84 22.46 13.73
CA ALA A 328 -5.37 22.33 12.39
C ALA A 328 -6.80 21.76 12.40
N ILE A 329 -7.06 20.72 13.22
CA ILE A 329 -8.37 20.08 13.29
C ILE A 329 -9.46 21.02 13.78
N ARG A 330 -9.13 22.02 14.63
CA ARG A 330 -10.07 23.07 15.05
C ARG A 330 -10.44 24.02 13.91
N GLN A 331 -9.64 24.05 12.84
CA GLN A 331 -9.89 24.77 11.60
C GLN A 331 -10.43 23.86 10.49
N ASN A 332 -10.95 22.68 10.85
CA ASN A 332 -11.44 21.66 9.93
C ASN A 332 -10.37 21.14 8.94
N ILE A 333 -9.12 21.06 9.36
CA ILE A 333 -8.01 20.52 8.56
C ILE A 333 -7.42 19.32 9.27
N SER A 334 -7.38 18.17 8.60
CA SER A 334 -6.76 16.95 9.10
C SER A 334 -5.45 16.66 8.36
N ILE A 335 -4.34 16.59 9.10
CA ILE A 335 -3.01 16.16 8.62
C ILE A 335 -2.63 14.85 9.29
N ALA A 336 -1.64 14.13 8.74
CA ALA A 336 -1.13 12.90 9.36
C ALA A 336 0.25 13.18 9.99
N PRO A 337 0.35 13.39 11.32
CA PRO A 337 1.63 13.61 11.99
C PRO A 337 2.61 12.46 11.77
N GLY A 338 3.89 12.77 11.56
CA GLY A 338 4.94 11.78 11.29
C GLY A 338 5.14 10.78 12.43
N ARG A 339 4.80 11.20 13.65
CA ARG A 339 4.83 10.35 14.85
C ARG A 339 3.95 9.09 14.74
N MET A 340 2.97 9.07 13.83
CA MET A 340 2.14 7.90 13.54
C MET A 340 2.92 6.79 12.80
N SER A 341 4.02 7.11 12.15
CA SER A 341 4.73 6.25 11.22
C SER A 341 5.99 5.60 11.80
N THR A 342 6.13 5.59 13.12
CA THR A 342 7.24 4.98 13.84
C THR A 342 6.83 4.52 15.25
N LEU A 343 7.48 3.49 15.79
CA LEU A 343 7.36 3.09 17.19
C LEU A 343 8.30 3.90 18.09
N GLN A 344 9.33 4.52 17.51
CA GLN A 344 10.35 5.29 18.20
C GLN A 344 9.93 6.76 18.39
N ASN A 345 10.67 7.53 19.19
CA ASN A 345 10.43 8.97 19.32
C ASN A 345 11.12 9.76 18.19
N GLN A 346 10.62 9.59 16.96
CA GLN A 346 11.17 10.19 15.75
C GLN A 346 10.05 10.87 14.93
N PHE A 347 10.43 11.69 13.97
CA PHE A 347 9.55 12.38 13.03
C PHE A 347 8.53 13.32 13.68
N ASN A 348 8.88 13.88 14.83
CA ASN A 348 8.01 14.79 15.59
C ASN A 348 7.70 16.08 14.81
N ASN A 349 8.64 16.54 13.96
CA ASN A 349 8.51 17.72 13.10
C ASN A 349 8.05 17.37 11.67
N CYS A 350 7.70 16.10 11.41
CA CYS A 350 7.28 15.65 10.09
C CYS A 350 5.78 15.40 10.03
N MET A 351 5.23 15.50 8.83
CA MET A 351 3.84 15.11 8.54
C MET A 351 3.70 14.58 7.13
N ARG A 352 2.69 13.74 6.92
CA ARG A 352 2.26 13.33 5.60
C ARG A 352 1.02 14.11 5.18
N LEU A 353 1.04 14.61 3.95
CA LEU A 353 -0.13 15.19 3.27
C LEU A 353 -0.50 14.32 2.06
N SER A 354 -1.80 14.14 1.82
CA SER A 354 -2.31 13.48 0.63
C SER A 354 -2.81 14.51 -0.37
N TYR A 355 -2.50 14.30 -1.64
CA TYR A 355 -3.00 15.10 -2.76
C TYR A 355 -3.89 14.26 -3.73
N GLY A 356 -4.40 13.16 -3.22
CA GLY A 356 -5.27 12.21 -3.93
C GLY A 356 -6.70 12.69 -4.11
#